data_327c620192d91705940da0b3c701fc5f
#
_entry.id   327c620192d91705940da0b3c701fc5f
#
_cell.length_a   1.000
_cell.length_b   1.000
_cell.length_c   1.000
_cell.angle_alpha   90.00
_cell.angle_beta   90.00
_cell.angle_gamma   90.00
#
_symmetry.space_group_name_H-M   'P 1'
#
loop_
_entity.id
_entity.type
_entity.pdbx_description
1 polymer ?
#
loop_
_entity_poly.entity_id
_entity_poly.type
_entity_poly.pdbx_seq_one_letter_code
_entity_poly.pdbx_strand_id
1 'polypeptide(L)'
;MRRREVLQIIAGAVAFAPDPVTAQTAAKTYRIGTLTVGPPIRPNEGTGKMLLEGLALRGYRLGENLAYESRGAAGKIPQMPNLMQELKAANVDVVVTIGYPSVAAAKSSGVPTVIASGSGDPVVTGLVQSLAHPGGNVTGIADDAAALSTKRLGLLKAVSPQLRRVAMLWNKDDRGMTQRYDASAQAAQELGVTVQALGVREPDDFNEAFTAMNRDMPDAILMVTDSLTLLNRKRVFEFALEHKVPAIYEQDFMARDGGLMSYGADARESFDRAADLASRIFKGAKPADLPVEIPTRYLFVINMKTAKAMNFTVPNNVLSLADEVIE
;
A
#
# COMPACT_ATOMS: atom_id res chain seq x y z
N MET A 1 -20.06 -89.76 -50.64
CA MET A 1 -20.80 -90.08 -49.47
C MET A 1 -20.10 -89.58 -48.21
N ARG A 2 -20.89 -88.96 -47.37
CA ARG A 2 -20.63 -88.45 -46.02
C ARG A 2 -19.77 -87.23 -45.81
N ARG A 3 -20.52 -86.17 -45.50
CA ARG A 3 -20.16 -84.92 -44.92
C ARG A 3 -19.60 -85.09 -43.52
N ARG A 4 -18.53 -84.35 -43.17
CA ARG A 4 -18.12 -84.13 -41.81
C ARG A 4 -18.15 -82.62 -41.57
N GLU A 5 -18.96 -82.23 -40.62
CA GLU A 5 -19.11 -80.88 -40.07
C GLU A 5 -17.85 -80.50 -39.29
N VAL A 6 -17.32 -79.33 -39.64
CA VAL A 6 -16.22 -78.74 -38.85
C VAL A 6 -16.88 -77.55 -38.07
N LEU A 7 -17.05 -77.70 -36.81
CA LEU A 7 -17.42 -76.65 -35.86
C LEU A 7 -16.27 -75.65 -35.79
N GLN A 8 -16.49 -74.42 -36.24
CA GLN A 8 -15.61 -73.28 -35.99
C GLN A 8 -15.96 -72.67 -34.64
N ILE A 9 -15.07 -72.73 -33.67
CA ILE A 9 -15.11 -71.99 -32.39
C ILE A 9 -14.56 -70.59 -32.69
N ILE A 10 -15.44 -69.59 -32.72
CA ILE A 10 -15.04 -68.15 -32.72
C ILE A 10 -14.73 -67.77 -31.31
N ALA A 11 -13.45 -67.68 -30.97
CA ALA A 11 -12.96 -67.04 -29.72
C ALA A 11 -13.04 -65.52 -29.90
N GLY A 12 -14.03 -64.90 -29.26
CA GLY A 12 -14.14 -63.44 -29.19
C GLY A 12 -13.04 -62.88 -28.31
N ALA A 13 -12.05 -62.22 -28.92
CA ALA A 13 -11.10 -61.40 -28.20
C ALA A 13 -11.77 -60.04 -27.84
N VAL A 14 -12.17 -59.88 -26.61
CA VAL A 14 -12.58 -58.59 -26.06
C VAL A 14 -11.29 -57.74 -25.92
N ALA A 15 -11.10 -56.81 -26.85
CA ALA A 15 -10.07 -55.83 -26.77
C ALA A 15 -10.46 -54.82 -25.66
N PHE A 16 -9.83 -54.91 -24.51
CA PHE A 16 -9.84 -53.82 -23.54
C PHE A 16 -9.05 -52.64 -24.14
N ALA A 17 -9.76 -51.67 -24.68
CA ALA A 17 -9.17 -50.36 -24.95
C ALA A 17 -8.83 -49.72 -23.62
N PRO A 18 -7.58 -49.31 -23.35
CA PRO A 18 -7.29 -48.50 -22.17
C PRO A 18 -8.04 -47.18 -22.29
N ASP A 19 -8.87 -46.86 -21.29
CA ASP A 19 -9.46 -45.55 -21.18
C ASP A 19 -8.33 -44.49 -21.30
N PRO A 20 -8.50 -43.40 -22.08
CA PRO A 20 -7.52 -42.35 -22.11
C PRO A 20 -7.46 -41.75 -20.70
N VAL A 21 -6.40 -42.08 -19.96
CA VAL A 21 -6.03 -41.34 -18.76
C VAL A 21 -5.83 -39.92 -19.19
N THR A 22 -6.87 -39.10 -19.04
CA THR A 22 -6.75 -37.65 -19.15
C THR A 22 -5.73 -37.25 -18.10
N ALA A 23 -4.50 -37.02 -18.54
CA ALA A 23 -3.47 -36.41 -17.70
C ALA A 23 -4.08 -35.10 -17.19
N GLN A 24 -4.49 -35.12 -15.93
CA GLN A 24 -4.97 -33.96 -15.22
C GLN A 24 -3.78 -33.00 -15.19
N THR A 25 -3.73 -32.07 -16.13
CA THR A 25 -2.72 -31.01 -16.14
C THR A 25 -2.75 -30.40 -14.76
N ALA A 26 -1.67 -30.62 -14.00
CA ALA A 26 -1.54 -30.05 -12.66
C ALA A 26 -1.91 -28.56 -12.75
N ALA A 27 -2.96 -28.16 -12.04
CA ALA A 27 -3.43 -26.80 -12.06
C ALA A 27 -2.26 -25.87 -11.70
N LYS A 28 -2.00 -24.88 -12.54
CA LYS A 28 -0.87 -23.94 -12.32
C LYS A 28 -1.04 -23.29 -10.95
N THR A 29 -0.02 -23.44 -10.10
CA THR A 29 0.07 -22.66 -8.85
C THR A 29 0.76 -21.34 -9.16
N TYR A 30 0.02 -20.25 -9.01
CA TYR A 30 0.55 -18.90 -9.13
C TYR A 30 1.31 -18.50 -7.88
N ARG A 31 2.30 -17.63 -8.01
CA ARG A 31 3.12 -17.20 -6.89
C ARG A 31 3.14 -15.67 -6.82
N ILE A 32 2.56 -15.11 -5.73
CA ILE A 32 2.56 -13.69 -5.47
C ILE A 32 3.64 -13.34 -4.44
N GLY A 33 4.43 -12.30 -4.74
CA GLY A 33 5.37 -11.69 -3.81
C GLY A 33 4.82 -10.40 -3.22
N THR A 34 5.19 -10.09 -1.98
CA THR A 34 5.02 -8.74 -1.43
C THR A 34 6.37 -8.17 -1.01
N LEU A 35 6.59 -6.88 -1.28
CA LEU A 35 7.82 -6.17 -0.95
C LEU A 35 7.51 -4.83 -0.27
N THR A 36 8.09 -4.59 0.90
CA THR A 36 7.89 -3.36 1.68
C THR A 36 9.18 -2.92 2.39
N VAL A 37 9.33 -1.63 2.63
CA VAL A 37 10.40 -1.10 3.49
C VAL A 37 10.16 -1.48 4.96
N GLY A 38 8.92 -1.67 5.39
CA GLY A 38 8.55 -2.14 6.72
C GLY A 38 8.91 -3.62 6.96
N PRO A 39 8.36 -4.23 8.02
CA PRO A 39 8.45 -5.67 8.24
C PRO A 39 7.70 -6.44 7.13
N PRO A 40 8.04 -7.74 6.91
CA PRO A 40 7.32 -8.57 5.96
C PRO A 40 5.81 -8.57 6.21
N ILE A 41 5.03 -8.47 5.15
CA ILE A 41 3.55 -8.41 5.22
C ILE A 41 3.03 -9.82 5.51
N ARG A 42 2.30 -9.97 6.61
CA ARG A 42 1.72 -11.27 7.00
C ARG A 42 0.42 -11.54 6.23
N PRO A 43 0.19 -12.79 5.78
CA PRO A 43 -0.98 -13.12 4.96
C PRO A 43 -2.32 -12.99 5.70
N ASN A 44 -2.32 -13.14 7.04
CA ASN A 44 -3.54 -13.27 7.84
C ASN A 44 -4.01 -11.97 8.51
N GLU A 45 -3.28 -10.86 8.32
CA GLU A 45 -3.57 -9.60 9.00
C GLU A 45 -3.31 -8.39 8.11
N GLY A 46 -3.90 -7.26 8.44
CA GLY A 46 -3.69 -5.97 7.80
C GLY A 46 -3.81 -6.02 6.28
N THR A 47 -2.86 -5.42 5.61
CA THR A 47 -2.83 -5.30 4.14
C THR A 47 -2.63 -6.63 3.42
N GLY A 48 -1.94 -7.58 4.03
CA GLY A 48 -1.80 -8.94 3.47
C GLY A 48 -3.12 -9.67 3.40
N LYS A 49 -3.93 -9.59 4.47
CA LYS A 49 -5.28 -10.16 4.48
C LYS A 49 -6.17 -9.51 3.41
N MET A 50 -6.15 -8.17 3.28
CA MET A 50 -6.92 -7.46 2.26
C MET A 50 -6.56 -7.91 0.85
N LEU A 51 -5.26 -8.04 0.54
CA LEU A 51 -4.77 -8.50 -0.76
C LEU A 51 -5.23 -9.93 -1.06
N LEU A 52 -5.09 -10.85 -0.08
CA LEU A 52 -5.45 -12.25 -0.28
C LEU A 52 -6.97 -12.47 -0.35
N GLU A 53 -7.77 -11.71 0.39
CA GLU A 53 -9.24 -11.69 0.25
C GLU A 53 -9.63 -11.23 -1.17
N GLY A 54 -9.03 -10.15 -1.67
CA GLY A 54 -9.25 -9.67 -3.03
C GLY A 54 -8.86 -10.69 -4.10
N LEU A 55 -7.77 -11.41 -3.93
CA LEU A 55 -7.35 -12.50 -4.82
C LEU A 55 -8.28 -13.71 -4.74
N ALA A 56 -8.75 -14.06 -3.54
CA ALA A 56 -9.69 -15.17 -3.34
C ALA A 56 -11.02 -14.94 -4.05
N LEU A 57 -11.53 -13.69 -4.04
CA LEU A 57 -12.72 -13.29 -4.81
C LEU A 57 -12.53 -13.48 -6.33
N ARG A 58 -11.28 -13.49 -6.82
CA ARG A 58 -10.90 -13.68 -8.23
C ARG A 58 -10.46 -15.12 -8.54
N GLY A 59 -10.66 -16.04 -7.59
CA GLY A 59 -10.38 -17.48 -7.76
C GLY A 59 -8.95 -17.90 -7.42
N TYR A 60 -8.13 -17.04 -6.80
CA TYR A 60 -6.76 -17.36 -6.36
C TYR A 60 -6.73 -17.53 -4.85
N ARG A 61 -6.60 -18.78 -4.37
CA ARG A 61 -6.66 -19.11 -2.94
C ARG A 61 -5.33 -19.65 -2.45
N LEU A 62 -4.89 -19.08 -1.33
CA LEU A 62 -3.66 -19.48 -0.66
C LEU A 62 -3.72 -20.96 -0.26
N GLY A 63 -2.67 -21.74 -0.64
CA GLY A 63 -2.57 -23.16 -0.37
C GLY A 63 -3.31 -24.08 -1.36
N GLU A 64 -4.16 -23.53 -2.24
CA GLU A 64 -4.79 -24.28 -3.33
C GLU A 64 -4.04 -24.05 -4.66
N ASN A 65 -4.18 -22.86 -5.23
CA ASN A 65 -3.58 -22.48 -6.50
C ASN A 65 -2.76 -21.18 -6.43
N LEU A 66 -2.50 -20.69 -5.20
CA LEU A 66 -1.71 -19.50 -4.91
C LEU A 66 -0.67 -19.80 -3.83
N ALA A 67 0.60 -19.46 -4.09
CA ALA A 67 1.67 -19.37 -3.11
C ALA A 67 1.97 -17.90 -2.77
N TYR A 68 2.37 -17.62 -1.53
CA TYR A 68 2.62 -16.29 -1.02
C TYR A 68 4.04 -16.17 -0.49
N GLU A 69 4.79 -15.21 -1.01
CA GLU A 69 6.14 -14.87 -0.57
C GLU A 69 6.15 -13.43 -0.05
N SER A 70 6.79 -13.18 1.08
CA SER A 70 6.86 -11.81 1.63
C SER A 70 8.28 -11.45 2.01
N ARG A 71 8.69 -10.24 1.64
CA ARG A 71 9.96 -9.65 2.05
C ARG A 71 9.74 -8.24 2.58
N GLY A 72 10.47 -7.89 3.63
CA GLY A 72 10.43 -6.58 4.24
C GLY A 72 11.78 -6.19 4.80
N ALA A 73 12.15 -4.94 4.63
CA ALA A 73 13.47 -4.41 4.99
C ALA A 73 13.58 -3.96 6.45
N ALA A 74 12.50 -3.99 7.23
CA ALA A 74 12.45 -3.51 8.62
C ALA A 74 13.06 -2.10 8.80
N GLY A 75 12.77 -1.19 7.85
CA GLY A 75 13.27 0.19 7.81
C GLY A 75 14.58 0.38 7.04
N LYS A 76 15.26 -0.69 6.62
CA LYS A 76 16.58 -0.63 5.99
C LYS A 76 16.49 -0.56 4.46
N ILE A 77 16.18 0.62 3.91
CA ILE A 77 16.05 0.86 2.46
C ILE A 77 17.17 0.24 1.62
N PRO A 78 18.47 0.29 2.01
CA PRO A 78 19.56 -0.31 1.22
C PRO A 78 19.43 -1.82 0.98
N GLN A 79 18.60 -2.55 1.75
CA GLN A 79 18.37 -3.98 1.57
C GLN A 79 17.38 -4.31 0.45
N MET A 80 16.61 -3.32 -0.03
CA MET A 80 15.52 -3.53 -1.00
C MET A 80 15.96 -4.29 -2.27
N PRO A 81 17.11 -3.99 -2.93
CA PRO A 81 17.54 -4.73 -4.09
C PRO A 81 17.78 -6.22 -3.81
N ASN A 82 18.39 -6.56 -2.67
CA ASN A 82 18.65 -7.95 -2.29
C ASN A 82 17.35 -8.71 -2.01
N LEU A 83 16.42 -8.11 -1.26
CA LEU A 83 15.11 -8.69 -0.97
C LEU A 83 14.29 -8.92 -2.25
N MET A 84 14.41 -8.02 -3.22
CA MET A 84 13.78 -8.21 -4.54
C MET A 84 14.41 -9.37 -5.31
N GLN A 85 15.73 -9.56 -5.25
CA GLN A 85 16.40 -10.71 -5.87
C GLN A 85 15.97 -12.03 -5.24
N GLU A 86 15.73 -12.08 -3.92
CA GLU A 86 15.17 -13.25 -3.25
C GLU A 86 13.77 -13.59 -3.78
N LEU A 87 12.88 -12.60 -3.96
CA LEU A 87 11.56 -12.80 -4.56
C LEU A 87 11.67 -13.30 -6.00
N LYS A 88 12.61 -12.75 -6.78
CA LYS A 88 12.87 -13.22 -8.14
C LYS A 88 13.38 -14.65 -8.17
N ALA A 89 14.28 -15.03 -7.26
CA ALA A 89 14.77 -16.41 -7.11
C ALA A 89 13.67 -17.38 -6.65
N ALA A 90 12.68 -16.91 -5.88
CA ALA A 90 11.50 -17.66 -5.53
C ALA A 90 10.51 -17.82 -6.70
N ASN A 91 10.82 -17.30 -7.89
CA ASN A 91 10.00 -17.36 -9.10
C ASN A 91 8.59 -16.81 -8.90
N VAL A 92 8.46 -15.63 -8.28
CA VAL A 92 7.16 -14.96 -8.17
C VAL A 92 6.66 -14.51 -9.55
N ASP A 93 5.38 -14.73 -9.85
CA ASP A 93 4.75 -14.30 -11.11
C ASP A 93 4.47 -12.80 -11.09
N VAL A 94 4.19 -12.23 -9.90
CA VAL A 94 3.92 -10.80 -9.69
C VAL A 94 4.36 -10.37 -8.29
N VAL A 95 4.86 -9.14 -8.16
CA VAL A 95 5.19 -8.53 -6.86
C VAL A 95 4.23 -7.38 -6.60
N VAL A 96 3.61 -7.38 -5.41
CA VAL A 96 2.82 -6.25 -4.88
C VAL A 96 3.71 -5.44 -3.94
N THR A 97 3.79 -4.13 -4.14
CA THR A 97 4.73 -3.25 -3.45
C THR A 97 4.02 -2.17 -2.64
N ILE A 98 4.64 -1.80 -1.52
CA ILE A 98 4.25 -0.66 -0.69
C ILE A 98 5.47 0.25 -0.49
N GLY A 99 5.33 1.54 -0.82
CA GLY A 99 6.39 2.53 -0.70
C GLY A 99 7.30 2.61 -1.92
N TYR A 100 7.75 3.82 -2.25
CA TYR A 100 8.60 4.11 -3.42
C TYR A 100 9.86 3.21 -3.51
N PRO A 101 10.65 2.99 -2.43
CA PRO A 101 11.88 2.19 -2.53
C PRO A 101 11.60 0.75 -2.97
N SER A 102 10.46 0.18 -2.56
CA SER A 102 10.03 -1.17 -2.95
C SER A 102 9.73 -1.25 -4.44
N VAL A 103 8.98 -0.25 -4.95
CA VAL A 103 8.65 -0.15 -6.38
C VAL A 103 9.90 0.03 -7.22
N ALA A 104 10.83 0.91 -6.79
CA ALA A 104 12.08 1.17 -7.50
C ALA A 104 12.95 -0.09 -7.63
N ALA A 105 13.07 -0.88 -6.56
CA ALA A 105 13.77 -2.16 -6.58
C ALA A 105 13.07 -3.19 -7.51
N ALA A 106 11.74 -3.27 -7.44
CA ALA A 106 10.96 -4.18 -8.28
C ALA A 106 11.01 -3.77 -9.76
N LYS A 107 10.96 -2.47 -10.08
CA LYS A 107 11.13 -1.95 -11.44
C LYS A 107 12.46 -2.42 -12.04
N SER A 108 13.56 -2.27 -11.30
CA SER A 108 14.89 -2.64 -11.74
C SER A 108 15.06 -4.15 -11.96
N SER A 109 14.25 -4.99 -11.31
CA SER A 109 14.30 -6.45 -11.42
C SER A 109 13.69 -7.00 -12.71
N GLY A 110 12.79 -6.24 -13.35
CA GLY A 110 11.99 -6.65 -14.50
C GLY A 110 10.81 -7.58 -14.18
N VAL A 111 10.59 -7.96 -12.90
CA VAL A 111 9.45 -8.78 -12.49
C VAL A 111 8.15 -7.95 -12.57
N PRO A 112 7.03 -8.50 -13.11
CA PRO A 112 5.74 -7.83 -13.08
C PRO A 112 5.39 -7.29 -11.71
N THR A 113 5.06 -6.02 -11.62
CA THR A 113 4.92 -5.30 -10.35
C THR A 113 3.63 -4.51 -10.30
N VAL A 114 2.93 -4.61 -9.17
CA VAL A 114 1.72 -3.83 -8.86
C VAL A 114 1.99 -2.96 -7.63
N ILE A 115 1.91 -1.66 -7.78
CA ILE A 115 1.91 -0.71 -6.67
C ILE A 115 0.57 -0.83 -5.93
N ALA A 116 0.58 -1.08 -4.62
CA ALA A 116 -0.63 -1.05 -3.81
C ALA A 116 -0.84 0.30 -3.13
N SER A 117 0.24 0.95 -2.69
CA SER A 117 0.19 2.29 -2.09
C SER A 117 1.59 2.89 -1.87
N GLY A 118 1.66 4.17 -1.54
CA GLY A 118 2.85 4.79 -0.95
C GLY A 118 3.98 5.10 -1.92
N SER A 119 3.72 5.16 -3.23
CA SER A 119 4.78 5.39 -4.23
C SER A 119 5.05 6.86 -4.53
N GLY A 120 4.23 7.78 -4.06
CA GLY A 120 4.13 9.13 -4.60
C GLY A 120 3.48 9.11 -6.00
N ASP A 121 3.63 10.20 -6.75
CA ASP A 121 3.25 10.22 -8.16
C ASP A 121 4.26 9.38 -8.97
N PRO A 122 3.84 8.24 -9.56
CA PRO A 122 4.74 7.32 -10.21
C PRO A 122 5.30 7.85 -11.55
N VAL A 123 4.68 8.87 -12.14
CA VAL A 123 5.20 9.55 -13.34
C VAL A 123 6.32 10.50 -12.95
N VAL A 124 6.08 11.39 -11.97
CA VAL A 124 7.08 12.35 -11.48
C VAL A 124 8.29 11.65 -10.88
N THR A 125 8.07 10.55 -10.16
CA THR A 125 9.16 9.75 -9.58
C THR A 125 9.87 8.87 -10.60
N GLY A 126 9.36 8.80 -11.84
CA GLY A 126 9.96 8.03 -12.94
C GLY A 126 9.74 6.52 -12.84
N LEU A 127 8.74 6.07 -12.08
CA LEU A 127 8.40 4.65 -11.98
C LEU A 127 7.68 4.14 -13.23
N VAL A 128 6.83 4.99 -13.83
CA VAL A 128 6.09 4.70 -15.07
C VAL A 128 6.22 5.87 -16.06
N GLN A 129 5.93 5.63 -17.34
CA GLN A 129 5.99 6.68 -18.38
C GLN A 129 4.79 7.62 -18.31
N SER A 130 3.59 7.07 -18.13
CA SER A 130 2.35 7.80 -17.89
C SER A 130 1.37 6.91 -17.12
N LEU A 131 0.30 7.49 -16.56
CA LEU A 131 -0.72 6.71 -15.87
C LEU A 131 -1.50 5.81 -16.87
N ALA A 132 -1.83 6.34 -18.05
CA ALA A 132 -2.57 5.58 -19.07
C ALA A 132 -1.75 4.47 -19.71
N HIS A 133 -0.45 4.70 -19.91
CA HIS A 133 0.49 3.76 -20.55
C HIS A 133 1.77 3.68 -19.72
N PRO A 134 1.84 2.78 -18.73
CA PRO A 134 3.00 2.65 -17.83
C PRO A 134 4.31 2.32 -18.55
N GLY A 135 4.26 1.52 -19.62
CA GLY A 135 5.38 1.30 -20.55
C GLY A 135 6.52 0.42 -20.03
N GLY A 136 6.34 -0.26 -18.90
CA GLY A 136 7.37 -1.12 -18.30
C GLY A 136 6.77 -2.32 -17.56
N ASN A 137 7.47 -2.78 -16.53
CA ASN A 137 7.03 -3.89 -15.67
C ASN A 137 6.20 -3.44 -14.46
N VAL A 138 5.85 -2.15 -14.35
CA VAL A 138 5.15 -1.56 -13.19
C VAL A 138 3.81 -1.02 -13.61
N THR A 139 2.77 -1.35 -12.84
CA THR A 139 1.43 -0.75 -12.84
C THR A 139 0.94 -0.62 -11.39
N GLY A 140 -0.28 -0.23 -11.13
CA GLY A 140 -0.83 -0.23 -9.77
C GLY A 140 -1.69 0.98 -9.45
N ILE A 141 -1.65 1.39 -8.18
CA ILE A 141 -2.44 2.49 -7.62
C ILE A 141 -1.50 3.67 -7.32
N ALA A 142 -1.74 4.82 -7.94
CA ALA A 142 -0.99 6.04 -7.70
C ALA A 142 -1.51 6.80 -6.47
N ASP A 143 -0.65 7.62 -5.89
CA ASP A 143 -1.06 8.60 -4.90
C ASP A 143 -1.41 9.93 -5.58
N ASP A 144 -2.54 10.52 -5.24
CA ASP A 144 -2.86 11.92 -5.58
C ASP A 144 -2.30 12.84 -4.48
N ALA A 145 -0.98 12.94 -4.44
CA ALA A 145 -0.27 13.62 -3.36
C ALA A 145 -0.66 15.10 -3.24
N ALA A 146 -0.82 15.81 -4.37
CA ALA A 146 -1.14 17.23 -4.37
C ALA A 146 -2.55 17.49 -3.82
N ALA A 147 -3.57 16.81 -4.35
CA ALA A 147 -4.95 16.99 -3.90
C ALA A 147 -5.13 16.57 -2.44
N LEU A 148 -4.51 15.44 -2.02
CA LEU A 148 -4.58 14.97 -0.64
C LEU A 148 -3.87 15.91 0.34
N SER A 149 -2.74 16.50 -0.04
CA SER A 149 -2.01 17.46 0.78
C SER A 149 -2.81 18.74 1.01
N THR A 150 -3.39 19.29 -0.05
CA THR A 150 -4.28 20.46 0.04
C THR A 150 -5.48 20.17 0.94
N LYS A 151 -6.10 18.97 0.79
CA LYS A 151 -7.25 18.59 1.61
C LYS A 151 -6.89 18.43 3.09
N ARG A 152 -5.76 17.78 3.42
CA ARG A 152 -5.28 17.61 4.80
C ARG A 152 -5.00 18.96 5.47
N LEU A 153 -4.34 19.86 4.79
CA LEU A 153 -4.07 21.20 5.31
C LEU A 153 -5.35 22.01 5.48
N GLY A 154 -6.29 21.88 4.55
CA GLY A 154 -7.62 22.48 4.67
C GLY A 154 -8.39 21.96 5.89
N LEU A 155 -8.32 20.65 6.18
CA LEU A 155 -8.91 20.05 7.37
C LEU A 155 -8.23 20.56 8.65
N LEU A 156 -6.87 20.64 8.68
CA LEU A 156 -6.15 21.25 9.81
C LEU A 156 -6.58 22.69 10.03
N LYS A 157 -6.75 23.49 8.98
CA LYS A 157 -7.20 24.87 9.09
C LYS A 157 -8.66 24.97 9.55
N ALA A 158 -9.50 24.01 9.16
CA ALA A 158 -10.90 23.95 9.62
C ALA A 158 -11.03 23.60 11.10
N VAL A 159 -10.17 22.76 11.67
CA VAL A 159 -10.14 22.45 13.11
C VAL A 159 -9.36 23.49 13.91
N SER A 160 -8.41 24.19 13.29
CA SER A 160 -7.58 25.25 13.88
C SER A 160 -7.59 26.48 12.99
N PRO A 161 -8.62 27.35 13.02
CA PRO A 161 -8.72 28.52 12.13
C PRO A 161 -7.53 29.50 12.25
N GLN A 162 -6.84 29.49 13.39
CA GLN A 162 -5.66 30.29 13.66
C GLN A 162 -4.34 29.66 13.17
N LEU A 163 -4.42 28.54 12.45
CA LEU A 163 -3.24 27.85 11.91
C LEU A 163 -2.37 28.79 11.07
N ARG A 164 -1.15 29.03 11.54
CA ARG A 164 -0.10 29.83 10.89
C ARG A 164 1.15 29.02 10.59
N ARG A 165 1.42 27.98 11.41
CA ARG A 165 2.59 27.13 11.28
C ARG A 165 2.22 25.66 11.42
N VAL A 166 2.67 24.86 10.47
CA VAL A 166 2.53 23.39 10.52
C VAL A 166 3.91 22.74 10.55
N ALA A 167 4.14 21.83 11.50
CA ALA A 167 5.30 20.95 11.47
C ALA A 167 5.00 19.80 10.49
N MET A 168 5.91 19.59 9.54
CA MET A 168 5.80 18.48 8.59
C MET A 168 6.92 17.49 8.83
N LEU A 169 6.52 16.25 9.19
CA LEU A 169 7.40 15.12 9.40
C LEU A 169 7.36 14.18 8.20
N TRP A 170 8.52 13.86 7.59
CA TRP A 170 8.63 12.90 6.50
C TRP A 170 9.99 12.24 6.46
N ASN A 171 10.07 11.06 5.84
CA ASN A 171 11.34 10.40 5.55
C ASN A 171 11.98 11.03 4.31
N LYS A 172 13.07 11.76 4.49
CA LYS A 172 13.76 12.49 3.41
C LYS A 172 14.64 11.61 2.52
N ASP A 173 14.88 10.35 2.91
CA ASP A 173 15.58 9.38 2.08
C ASP A 173 14.61 8.59 1.17
N ASP A 174 13.30 8.73 1.38
CA ASP A 174 12.27 8.20 0.48
C ASP A 174 11.83 9.29 -0.50
N ARG A 175 12.13 9.07 -1.80
CA ARG A 175 11.79 10.03 -2.86
C ARG A 175 10.28 10.25 -3.00
N GLY A 176 9.47 9.21 -2.80
CA GLY A 176 8.02 9.33 -2.85
C GLY A 176 7.48 10.18 -1.69
N MET A 177 8.10 10.08 -0.51
CA MET A 177 7.72 10.87 0.66
C MET A 177 8.20 12.31 0.55
N THR A 178 9.38 12.55 -0.02
CA THR A 178 9.85 13.92 -0.32
C THR A 178 8.92 14.61 -1.31
N GLN A 179 8.46 13.93 -2.34
CA GLN A 179 7.48 14.48 -3.28
C GLN A 179 6.14 14.85 -2.59
N ARG A 180 5.67 14.01 -1.64
CA ARG A 180 4.47 14.34 -0.86
C ARG A 180 4.70 15.54 0.08
N TYR A 181 5.90 15.62 0.68
CA TYR A 181 6.29 16.79 1.46
C TYR A 181 6.28 18.05 0.59
N ASP A 182 6.89 18.02 -0.59
CA ASP A 182 6.95 19.17 -1.50
C ASP A 182 5.54 19.63 -1.90
N ALA A 183 4.65 18.71 -2.24
CA ALA A 183 3.25 19.03 -2.52
C ALA A 183 2.53 19.64 -1.31
N SER A 184 2.82 19.14 -0.10
CA SER A 184 2.23 19.68 1.14
C SER A 184 2.80 21.07 1.47
N ALA A 185 4.09 21.29 1.24
CA ALA A 185 4.73 22.59 1.46
C ALA A 185 4.19 23.66 0.49
N GLN A 186 3.97 23.29 -0.77
CA GLN A 186 3.33 24.16 -1.75
C GLN A 186 1.90 24.52 -1.33
N ALA A 187 1.08 23.52 -0.96
CA ALA A 187 -0.29 23.74 -0.50
C ALA A 187 -0.34 24.62 0.77
N ALA A 188 0.62 24.46 1.69
CA ALA A 188 0.72 25.31 2.87
C ALA A 188 1.00 26.78 2.49
N GLN A 189 1.90 27.02 1.55
CA GLN A 189 2.21 28.35 1.04
C GLN A 189 0.96 29.03 0.44
N GLU A 190 0.18 28.31 -0.36
CA GLU A 190 -1.07 28.79 -0.95
C GLU A 190 -2.13 29.15 0.10
N LEU A 191 -2.13 28.46 1.25
CA LEU A 191 -3.01 28.73 2.39
C LEU A 191 -2.47 29.78 3.36
N GLY A 192 -1.29 30.36 3.10
CA GLY A 192 -0.62 31.30 3.98
C GLY A 192 -0.11 30.68 5.29
N VAL A 193 0.24 29.39 5.27
CA VAL A 193 0.76 28.63 6.41
C VAL A 193 2.25 28.42 6.26
N THR A 194 3.02 28.77 7.29
CA THR A 194 4.47 28.52 7.35
C THR A 194 4.73 27.05 7.65
N VAL A 195 5.70 26.44 6.96
CA VAL A 195 6.11 25.06 7.18
C VAL A 195 7.36 25.02 8.06
N GLN A 196 7.29 24.27 9.15
CA GLN A 196 8.45 23.79 9.90
C GLN A 196 8.84 22.42 9.34
N ALA A 197 9.90 22.39 8.53
CA ALA A 197 10.33 21.21 7.81
C ALA A 197 11.16 20.29 8.72
N LEU A 198 10.66 19.11 9.04
CA LEU A 198 11.25 18.14 9.95
C LEU A 198 11.50 16.80 9.21
N GLY A 199 12.44 16.81 8.28
CA GLY A 199 12.84 15.61 7.54
C GLY A 199 13.70 14.68 8.39
N VAL A 200 13.24 13.43 8.56
CA VAL A 200 13.90 12.37 9.32
C VAL A 200 14.49 11.31 8.38
N ARG A 201 15.54 10.56 8.82
CA ARG A 201 16.16 9.44 8.10
C ARG A 201 16.19 8.18 8.93
N GLU A 202 16.30 8.36 10.25
CA GLU A 202 16.40 7.27 11.20
C GLU A 202 15.62 7.57 12.49
N PRO A 203 15.37 6.58 13.36
CA PRO A 203 14.55 6.79 14.56
C PRO A 203 15.07 7.88 15.50
N ASP A 204 16.39 8.11 15.56
CA ASP A 204 16.99 9.10 16.45
C ASP A 204 16.74 10.54 15.99
N ASP A 205 16.54 10.78 14.68
CA ASP A 205 16.21 12.10 14.13
C ASP A 205 14.89 12.67 14.70
N PHE A 206 13.99 11.79 15.19
CA PHE A 206 12.77 12.22 15.85
C PHE A 206 13.04 13.00 17.15
N ASN A 207 14.15 12.75 17.84
CA ASN A 207 14.54 13.52 19.04
C ASN A 207 14.86 14.96 18.67
N GLU A 208 15.57 15.16 17.56
CA GLU A 208 15.88 16.49 17.04
C GLU A 208 14.61 17.20 16.53
N ALA A 209 13.72 16.46 15.86
CA ALA A 209 12.44 16.99 15.40
C ALA A 209 11.57 17.47 16.57
N PHE A 210 11.45 16.69 17.65
CA PHE A 210 10.72 17.09 18.86
C PHE A 210 11.40 18.27 19.57
N THR A 211 12.73 18.30 19.63
CA THR A 211 13.48 19.43 20.19
C THR A 211 13.21 20.70 19.38
N ALA A 212 13.19 20.62 18.04
CA ALA A 212 12.88 21.75 17.18
C ALA A 212 11.45 22.24 17.37
N MET A 213 10.46 21.34 17.49
CA MET A 213 9.07 21.71 17.79
C MET A 213 8.93 22.34 19.18
N ASN A 214 9.62 21.82 20.20
CA ASN A 214 9.61 22.42 21.55
C ASN A 214 10.20 23.83 21.58
N ARG A 215 11.23 24.10 20.80
CA ARG A 215 11.82 25.44 20.69
C ARG A 215 10.91 26.43 19.96
N ASP A 216 10.17 25.95 18.96
CA ASP A 216 9.29 26.74 18.12
C ASP A 216 8.02 25.94 17.84
N MET A 217 7.08 26.00 18.80
CA MET A 217 5.89 25.17 18.87
C MET A 217 5.00 25.41 17.64
N PRO A 218 4.71 24.35 16.84
CA PRO A 218 3.79 24.47 15.72
C PRO A 218 2.33 24.53 16.18
N ASP A 219 1.47 25.12 15.37
CA ASP A 219 0.01 25.12 15.62
C ASP A 219 -0.63 23.78 15.24
N ALA A 220 0.03 23.00 14.38
CA ALA A 220 -0.43 21.66 13.99
C ALA A 220 0.73 20.79 13.46
N ILE A 221 0.50 19.47 13.40
CA ILE A 221 1.42 18.50 12.81
C ILE A 221 0.76 17.81 11.62
N LEU A 222 1.49 17.74 10.49
CA LEU A 222 1.20 16.87 9.36
C LEU A 222 2.32 15.84 9.24
N MET A 223 1.99 14.56 9.34
CA MET A 223 2.98 13.50 9.17
C MET A 223 2.73 12.74 7.87
N VAL A 224 3.72 12.78 6.98
CA VAL A 224 3.75 11.97 5.77
C VAL A 224 4.12 10.53 6.13
N THR A 225 3.33 9.58 5.68
CA THR A 225 3.40 8.20 6.16
C THR A 225 4.27 7.32 5.27
N ASP A 226 5.35 6.82 5.84
CA ASP A 226 6.16 5.71 5.34
C ASP A 226 6.47 4.72 6.46
N SER A 227 7.33 3.74 6.20
CA SER A 227 7.72 2.75 7.22
C SER A 227 8.45 3.36 8.41
N LEU A 228 9.29 4.37 8.22
CA LEU A 228 10.04 5.02 9.30
C LEU A 228 9.12 5.84 10.21
N THR A 229 8.30 6.71 9.61
CA THR A 229 7.35 7.54 10.36
C THR A 229 6.27 6.69 11.02
N LEU A 230 5.84 5.60 10.37
CA LEU A 230 4.88 4.66 10.94
C LEU A 230 5.41 3.91 12.17
N LEU A 231 6.65 3.44 12.13
CA LEU A 231 7.29 2.78 13.27
C LEU A 231 7.46 3.72 14.47
N ASN A 232 7.62 5.03 14.22
CA ASN A 232 7.75 6.06 15.24
C ASN A 232 6.45 6.81 15.57
N ARG A 233 5.30 6.41 14.99
CA ARG A 233 4.03 7.14 15.12
C ARG A 233 3.58 7.39 16.54
N LYS A 234 3.81 6.42 17.45
CA LYS A 234 3.40 6.57 18.87
C LYS A 234 4.11 7.73 19.55
N ARG A 235 5.40 7.93 19.26
CA ARG A 235 6.17 9.08 19.77
C ARG A 235 5.58 10.41 19.28
N VAL A 236 5.10 10.45 18.02
CA VAL A 236 4.42 11.64 17.47
C VAL A 236 3.05 11.83 18.11
N PHE A 237 2.30 10.75 18.37
CA PHE A 237 1.02 10.81 19.08
C PHE A 237 1.19 11.33 20.52
N GLU A 238 2.19 10.82 21.24
CA GLU A 238 2.54 11.24 22.59
C GLU A 238 2.92 12.74 22.64
N PHE A 239 3.79 13.19 21.71
CA PHE A 239 4.15 14.59 21.60
C PHE A 239 2.91 15.47 21.32
N ALA A 240 2.09 15.09 20.34
CA ALA A 240 0.87 15.83 19.98
C ALA A 240 -0.12 15.92 21.15
N LEU A 241 -0.28 14.82 21.90
CA LEU A 241 -1.14 14.75 23.08
C LEU A 241 -0.63 15.64 24.23
N GLU A 242 0.66 15.52 24.56
CA GLU A 242 1.31 16.26 25.67
C GLU A 242 1.22 17.77 25.42
N HIS A 243 1.53 18.21 24.20
CA HIS A 243 1.55 19.63 23.87
C HIS A 243 0.21 20.15 23.33
N LYS A 244 -0.81 19.28 23.23
CA LYS A 244 -2.17 19.63 22.73
C LYS A 244 -2.14 20.20 21.31
N VAL A 245 -1.22 19.71 20.48
CA VAL A 245 -1.04 20.14 19.09
C VAL A 245 -1.89 19.22 18.18
N PRO A 246 -2.92 19.73 17.48
CA PRO A 246 -3.71 18.91 16.58
C PRO A 246 -2.83 18.36 15.46
N ALA A 247 -3.04 17.06 15.15
CA ALA A 247 -2.25 16.36 14.16
C ALA A 247 -3.14 15.62 13.16
N ILE A 248 -2.73 15.62 11.87
CA ILE A 248 -3.37 14.85 10.82
C ILE A 248 -2.39 13.86 10.20
N TYR A 249 -2.92 12.68 9.93
CA TYR A 249 -2.19 11.54 9.40
C TYR A 249 -2.80 11.08 8.07
N GLU A 250 -2.10 10.19 7.34
CA GLU A 250 -2.54 9.76 6.03
C GLU A 250 -3.41 8.49 6.05
N GLN A 251 -3.20 7.61 7.04
CA GLN A 251 -3.86 6.30 7.10
C GLN A 251 -4.91 6.27 8.21
N ASP A 252 -6.08 5.71 7.92
CA ASP A 252 -7.23 5.63 8.84
C ASP A 252 -6.91 4.93 10.16
N PHE A 253 -6.11 3.86 10.13
CA PHE A 253 -5.71 3.14 11.33
C PHE A 253 -4.87 3.99 12.29
N MET A 254 -4.20 5.05 11.82
CA MET A 254 -3.43 5.94 12.69
C MET A 254 -4.32 6.74 13.63
N ALA A 255 -5.51 7.15 13.16
CA ALA A 255 -6.50 7.74 14.06
C ALA A 255 -7.03 6.71 15.04
N ARG A 256 -7.26 5.45 14.62
CA ARG A 256 -7.70 4.36 15.53
C ARG A 256 -6.63 3.99 16.55
N ASP A 257 -5.35 4.10 16.21
CA ASP A 257 -4.19 3.82 17.07
C ASP A 257 -3.91 4.94 18.13
N GLY A 258 -4.62 6.06 18.09
CA GLY A 258 -4.46 7.17 19.05
C GLY A 258 -4.12 8.53 18.43
N GLY A 259 -3.95 8.63 17.11
CA GLY A 259 -3.86 9.93 16.43
C GLY A 259 -5.18 10.70 16.48
N LEU A 260 -5.13 12.03 16.36
CA LEU A 260 -6.35 12.86 16.44
C LEU A 260 -7.25 12.66 15.20
N MET A 261 -6.68 12.73 14.01
CA MET A 261 -7.45 12.59 12.77
C MET A 261 -6.57 12.09 11.63
N SER A 262 -7.21 11.45 10.64
CA SER A 262 -6.55 11.01 9.42
C SER A 262 -7.41 11.26 8.20
N TYR A 263 -6.76 11.55 7.07
CA TYR A 263 -7.42 11.66 5.77
C TYR A 263 -6.56 11.03 4.68
N GLY A 264 -7.06 10.01 4.01
CA GLY A 264 -6.32 9.29 2.96
C GLY A 264 -7.13 8.29 2.20
N ALA A 265 -6.51 7.64 1.22
CA ALA A 265 -7.15 6.60 0.42
C ALA A 265 -7.60 5.42 1.29
N ASP A 266 -8.76 4.86 0.97
CA ASP A 266 -9.23 3.61 1.59
C ASP A 266 -8.30 2.47 1.21
N ALA A 267 -7.60 1.93 2.21
CA ALA A 267 -6.67 0.84 2.01
C ALA A 267 -7.35 -0.41 1.45
N ARG A 268 -8.59 -0.69 1.87
CA ARG A 268 -9.35 -1.85 1.38
C ARG A 268 -9.63 -1.75 -0.11
N GLU A 269 -10.05 -0.59 -0.60
CA GLU A 269 -10.22 -0.35 -2.03
C GLU A 269 -8.89 -0.53 -2.78
N SER A 270 -7.82 0.10 -2.29
CA SER A 270 -6.51 0.07 -2.93
C SER A 270 -5.97 -1.37 -3.07
N PHE A 271 -6.07 -2.18 -2.01
CA PHE A 271 -5.61 -3.57 -2.04
C PHE A 271 -6.51 -4.50 -2.84
N ASP A 272 -7.83 -4.27 -2.90
CA ASP A 272 -8.73 -5.01 -3.80
C ASP A 272 -8.42 -4.73 -5.27
N ARG A 273 -8.17 -3.46 -5.63
CA ARG A 273 -7.76 -3.08 -6.98
C ARG A 273 -6.37 -3.61 -7.33
N ALA A 274 -5.42 -3.62 -6.38
CA ALA A 274 -4.12 -4.27 -6.57
C ALA A 274 -4.26 -5.77 -6.81
N ALA A 275 -5.19 -6.44 -6.12
CA ALA A 275 -5.53 -7.84 -6.36
C ALA A 275 -6.13 -8.07 -7.76
N ASP A 276 -6.95 -7.12 -8.26
CA ASP A 276 -7.47 -7.18 -9.62
C ASP A 276 -6.37 -7.11 -10.66
N LEU A 277 -5.48 -6.13 -10.55
CA LEU A 277 -4.34 -5.98 -11.45
C LEU A 277 -3.43 -7.21 -11.43
N ALA A 278 -3.13 -7.75 -10.24
CA ALA A 278 -2.36 -8.99 -10.09
C ALA A 278 -3.07 -10.19 -10.77
N SER A 279 -4.39 -10.32 -10.60
CA SER A 279 -5.20 -11.33 -11.27
C SER A 279 -5.13 -11.24 -12.80
N ARG A 280 -5.18 -10.02 -13.33
CA ARG A 280 -5.05 -9.78 -14.79
C ARG A 280 -3.65 -10.16 -15.29
N ILE A 281 -2.60 -9.88 -14.51
CA ILE A 281 -1.22 -10.30 -14.82
C ILE A 281 -1.10 -11.82 -14.79
N PHE A 282 -1.69 -12.52 -13.82
CA PHE A 282 -1.76 -13.98 -13.80
C PHE A 282 -2.41 -14.59 -15.05
N LYS A 283 -3.37 -13.86 -15.63
CA LYS A 283 -4.05 -14.24 -16.90
C LYS A 283 -3.27 -13.82 -18.15
N GLY A 284 -2.06 -13.26 -18.01
CA GLY A 284 -1.17 -12.92 -19.11
C GLY A 284 -1.17 -11.45 -19.55
N ALA A 285 -1.91 -10.56 -18.86
CA ALA A 285 -1.82 -9.14 -19.13
C ALA A 285 -0.42 -8.60 -18.77
N LYS A 286 0.10 -7.68 -19.56
CA LYS A 286 1.38 -7.04 -19.27
C LYS A 286 1.17 -5.78 -18.46
N PRO A 287 1.99 -5.52 -17.40
CA PRO A 287 1.89 -4.27 -16.64
C PRO A 287 1.99 -3.02 -17.51
N ALA A 288 2.76 -3.07 -18.61
CA ALA A 288 2.91 -1.97 -19.56
C ALA A 288 1.59 -1.49 -20.18
N ASP A 289 0.61 -2.41 -20.30
CA ASP A 289 -0.69 -2.18 -20.95
C ASP A 289 -1.83 -1.98 -19.93
N LEU A 290 -1.52 -2.07 -18.64
CA LEU A 290 -2.48 -1.88 -17.55
C LEU A 290 -2.33 -0.46 -16.99
N PRO A 291 -3.31 0.43 -17.18
CA PRO A 291 -3.24 1.79 -16.62
C PRO A 291 -2.99 1.79 -15.13
N VAL A 292 -2.20 2.75 -14.67
CA VAL A 292 -2.10 3.06 -13.24
C VAL A 292 -3.36 3.79 -12.82
N GLU A 293 -3.97 3.32 -11.76
CA GLU A 293 -5.26 3.80 -11.28
C GLU A 293 -5.08 4.80 -10.14
N ILE A 294 -6.05 5.71 -9.97
CA ILE A 294 -6.12 6.63 -8.83
C ILE A 294 -7.21 6.12 -7.89
N PRO A 295 -7.01 6.11 -6.56
CA PRO A 295 -8.06 5.78 -5.60
C PRO A 295 -9.30 6.65 -5.81
N THR A 296 -10.48 6.06 -5.65
CA THR A 296 -11.76 6.79 -5.79
C THR A 296 -12.42 7.03 -4.45
N ARG A 297 -12.03 6.27 -3.43
CA ARG A 297 -12.56 6.37 -2.08
C ARG A 297 -11.48 6.88 -1.11
N TYR A 298 -11.84 7.89 -0.35
CA TYR A 298 -11.02 8.47 0.70
C TYR A 298 -11.79 8.43 2.01
N LEU A 299 -11.07 8.23 3.12
CA LEU A 299 -11.65 8.16 4.46
C LEU A 299 -11.12 9.30 5.32
N PHE A 300 -12.05 10.02 5.95
CA PHE A 300 -11.77 10.98 6.99
C PHE A 300 -12.19 10.40 8.34
N VAL A 301 -11.23 10.11 9.20
CA VAL A 301 -11.45 9.53 10.52
C VAL A 301 -11.04 10.51 11.60
N ILE A 302 -11.88 10.70 12.59
CA ILE A 302 -11.63 11.57 13.76
C ILE A 302 -11.72 10.74 15.03
N ASN A 303 -10.72 10.86 15.91
CA ASN A 303 -10.69 10.20 17.20
C ASN A 303 -11.08 11.18 18.32
N MET A 304 -12.32 11.11 18.78
CA MET A 304 -12.84 11.95 19.85
C MET A 304 -12.29 11.58 21.23
N LYS A 305 -11.81 10.33 21.45
CA LYS A 305 -11.07 9.97 22.67
C LYS A 305 -9.78 10.77 22.78
N THR A 306 -9.04 10.85 21.67
CA THR A 306 -7.81 11.65 21.60
C THR A 306 -8.12 13.14 21.72
N ALA A 307 -9.14 13.65 21.03
CA ALA A 307 -9.58 15.04 21.18
C ALA A 307 -9.90 15.40 22.63
N LYS A 308 -10.65 14.54 23.31
CA LYS A 308 -10.98 14.72 24.74
C LYS A 308 -9.73 14.69 25.63
N ALA A 309 -8.83 13.76 25.40
CA ALA A 309 -7.58 13.67 26.17
C ALA A 309 -6.67 14.90 25.98
N MET A 310 -6.67 15.48 24.76
CA MET A 310 -5.99 16.74 24.45
C MET A 310 -6.70 17.98 25.00
N ASN A 311 -7.92 17.86 25.52
CA ASN A 311 -8.81 18.99 25.80
C ASN A 311 -9.02 19.88 24.56
N PHE A 312 -9.15 19.24 23.39
CA PHE A 312 -9.31 19.86 22.09
C PHE A 312 -10.74 19.73 21.59
N THR A 313 -11.34 20.86 21.20
CA THR A 313 -12.72 20.88 20.68
C THR A 313 -12.67 20.78 19.15
N VAL A 314 -13.21 19.69 18.60
CA VAL A 314 -13.41 19.56 17.15
C VAL A 314 -14.70 20.27 16.77
N PRO A 315 -14.68 21.23 15.82
CA PRO A 315 -15.88 21.95 15.39
C PRO A 315 -16.92 21.01 14.77
N ASN A 316 -18.20 21.25 15.04
CA ASN A 316 -19.30 20.39 14.54
C ASN A 316 -19.34 20.29 13.01
N ASN A 317 -19.03 21.37 12.29
CA ASN A 317 -18.95 21.38 10.84
C ASN A 317 -17.81 20.50 10.29
N VAL A 318 -16.77 20.22 11.09
CA VAL A 318 -15.71 19.28 10.73
C VAL A 318 -16.10 17.85 11.09
N LEU A 319 -16.74 17.63 12.24
CA LEU A 319 -17.28 16.33 12.63
C LEU A 319 -18.27 15.78 11.58
N SER A 320 -19.10 16.65 11.00
CA SER A 320 -20.06 16.26 9.96
C SER A 320 -19.42 15.84 8.62
N LEU A 321 -18.13 16.12 8.42
CA LEU A 321 -17.38 15.69 7.24
C LEU A 321 -16.72 14.32 7.43
N ALA A 322 -16.67 13.80 8.66
CA ALA A 322 -15.99 12.55 8.95
C ALA A 322 -16.79 11.35 8.46
N ASP A 323 -16.11 10.40 7.81
CA ASP A 323 -16.66 9.09 7.45
C ASP A 323 -16.79 8.19 8.70
N GLU A 324 -15.90 8.41 9.70
CA GLU A 324 -15.88 7.67 10.95
C GLU A 324 -15.48 8.59 12.11
N VAL A 325 -16.22 8.51 13.21
CA VAL A 325 -15.92 9.17 14.49
C VAL A 325 -15.73 8.11 15.56
N ILE A 326 -14.55 8.08 16.18
CA ILE A 326 -14.19 7.12 17.24
C ILE A 326 -14.53 7.77 18.60
N GLU A 327 -15.53 7.24 19.29
CA GLU A 327 -16.01 7.68 20.60
C GLU A 327 -15.44 6.84 21.76
#